data_e9993aa95cb183933505ce536425dee2
#
_entry.id   e9993aa95cb183933505ce536425dee2
#
_cell.length_a   1.000
_cell.length_b   1.000
_cell.length_c   1.000
_cell.angle_alpha   90.00
_cell.angle_beta   90.00
_cell.angle_gamma   90.00
#
_symmetry.space_group_name_H-M   'P 1'
#
loop_
_entity.id
_entity.type
_entity.pdbx_description
1 polymer ?
#
loop_
_entity_poly.entity_id
_entity_poly.type
_entity_poly.pdbx_seq_one_letter_code
_entity_poly.pdbx_strand_id
1 'polypeptide(L)'
;MHPTSQKGFTLIELVMVIIIIGIMAGVAMKSMDSAIETGRIESTKKEMEQLAQAIAGNPELISNRSRVDFGYVGDVGSLPSILDALVNQPPGYTTWKGPYIRNSFTQASEDYKRDGWNVLYTYSGGVTIISTGSGSNITKQFANTVSDLTNNTVQGIVQDVESIPPGIYNGDVEITITYPNGTGAMTSITVNPSANGNYILGGIPVGNHTLMAVYRTTNDTLISYVTVLPKSTIINNMRFGSALWGAGNATSGNSLQYVSGSARIESIYSIAFDIFNNTGDNVMISWLKATYDRNPTAYYDRIRWGNASVANSSSPRYGSGTQANFSSSRTINDGSTVTIRLQNFNTSPTGAGTSASMAGVSFTILFSDSSLISLSL
;
A
#
# COMPACT_ATOMS: atom_id res chain seq x y z
N MET A 1 -96.20 -19.84 26.41
CA MET A 1 -94.79 -19.66 26.85
C MET A 1 -94.26 -21.01 27.30
N HIS A 2 -93.40 -21.65 26.56
CA HIS A 2 -92.77 -22.93 26.97
C HIS A 2 -91.54 -22.54 27.80
N PRO A 3 -91.32 -23.09 29.02
CA PRO A 3 -90.12 -22.90 29.75
C PRO A 3 -88.99 -23.69 29.08
N THR A 4 -88.01 -23.06 28.66
CA THR A 4 -86.75 -23.69 28.18
C THR A 4 -86.10 -24.34 29.41
N SER A 5 -86.07 -25.67 29.42
CA SER A 5 -85.33 -26.46 30.41
C SER A 5 -83.79 -26.10 30.29
N GLN A 6 -83.27 -25.40 31.25
CA GLN A 6 -81.80 -25.24 31.41
C GLN A 6 -81.27 -26.58 31.91
N LYS A 7 -80.52 -27.28 31.07
CA LYS A 7 -79.74 -28.45 31.47
C LYS A 7 -78.51 -27.96 32.22
N GLY A 8 -78.43 -28.26 33.50
CA GLY A 8 -77.21 -27.99 34.31
C GLY A 8 -76.06 -28.91 33.88
N PHE A 9 -74.80 -28.43 34.00
CA PHE A 9 -73.62 -29.24 33.77
C PHE A 9 -73.55 -30.40 34.79
N THR A 10 -73.13 -31.57 34.31
CA THR A 10 -72.86 -32.71 35.18
C THR A 10 -71.45 -32.51 35.82
N LEU A 11 -71.22 -33.07 37.03
CA LEU A 11 -69.94 -33.00 37.74
C LEU A 11 -68.80 -33.60 36.91
N ILE A 12 -69.15 -34.67 36.13
CA ILE A 12 -68.13 -35.32 35.24
C ILE A 12 -67.74 -34.44 34.05
N GLU A 13 -68.66 -33.65 33.48
CA GLU A 13 -68.38 -32.70 32.43
C GLU A 13 -67.42 -31.58 32.95
N LEU A 14 -67.71 -31.10 34.18
CA LEU A 14 -66.85 -30.06 34.78
C LEU A 14 -65.44 -30.59 35.05
N VAL A 15 -65.34 -31.86 35.55
CA VAL A 15 -63.97 -32.46 35.79
C VAL A 15 -63.24 -32.69 34.49
N MET A 16 -63.91 -33.17 33.41
CA MET A 16 -63.31 -33.33 32.09
C MET A 16 -62.81 -31.99 31.55
N VAL A 17 -63.56 -30.92 31.65
CA VAL A 17 -63.17 -29.61 31.19
C VAL A 17 -61.89 -29.07 31.95
N ILE A 18 -61.84 -29.23 33.28
CA ILE A 18 -60.68 -28.84 34.09
C ILE A 18 -59.45 -29.65 33.72
N ILE A 19 -59.58 -30.99 33.46
CA ILE A 19 -58.43 -31.80 33.01
C ILE A 19 -57.93 -31.35 31.65
N ILE A 20 -58.78 -31.06 30.68
CA ILE A 20 -58.43 -30.60 29.35
C ILE A 20 -57.74 -29.23 29.44
N ILE A 21 -58.29 -28.28 30.20
CA ILE A 21 -57.70 -26.97 30.40
C ILE A 21 -56.31 -27.09 31.09
N GLY A 22 -56.17 -28.00 32.07
CA GLY A 22 -54.91 -28.27 32.74
C GLY A 22 -53.80 -28.76 31.78
N ILE A 23 -54.19 -29.74 30.90
CA ILE A 23 -53.26 -30.25 29.88
C ILE A 23 -52.89 -29.14 28.86
N MET A 24 -53.88 -28.41 28.36
CA MET A 24 -53.67 -27.29 27.43
C MET A 24 -52.80 -26.18 28.04
N ALA A 25 -53.04 -25.84 29.30
CA ALA A 25 -52.21 -24.84 30.02
C ALA A 25 -50.77 -25.33 30.16
N GLY A 26 -50.52 -26.61 30.47
CA GLY A 26 -49.19 -27.18 30.56
C GLY A 26 -48.43 -27.17 29.22
N VAL A 27 -49.11 -27.48 28.11
CA VAL A 27 -48.52 -27.39 26.76
C VAL A 27 -48.24 -25.95 26.38
N ALA A 28 -49.19 -25.03 26.69
CA ALA A 28 -49.01 -23.60 26.40
C ALA A 28 -47.86 -22.98 27.17
N MET A 29 -47.65 -23.32 28.47
CA MET A 29 -46.50 -22.87 29.26
C MET A 29 -45.19 -23.36 28.67
N LYS A 30 -45.08 -24.63 28.28
CA LYS A 30 -43.84 -25.18 27.69
C LYS A 30 -43.53 -24.54 26.32
N SER A 31 -44.54 -24.23 25.54
CA SER A 31 -44.40 -23.51 24.26
C SER A 31 -43.93 -22.06 24.49
N MET A 32 -44.45 -21.41 25.53
CA MET A 32 -44.06 -20.05 25.91
C MET A 32 -42.62 -19.98 26.40
N ASP A 33 -42.15 -20.90 27.22
CA ASP A 33 -40.79 -21.01 27.69
C ASP A 33 -39.79 -21.14 26.52
N SER A 34 -40.12 -22.00 25.55
CA SER A 34 -39.33 -22.18 24.32
C SER A 34 -39.30 -20.93 23.47
N ALA A 35 -40.44 -20.21 23.38
CA ALA A 35 -40.49 -18.94 22.62
C ALA A 35 -39.66 -17.82 23.30
N ILE A 36 -39.69 -17.73 24.62
CA ILE A 36 -38.89 -16.77 25.40
C ILE A 36 -37.39 -17.08 25.23
N GLU A 37 -37.02 -18.36 25.32
CA GLU A 37 -35.61 -18.76 25.15
C GLU A 37 -35.10 -18.45 23.74
N THR A 38 -35.88 -18.75 22.70
CA THR A 38 -35.55 -18.38 21.32
C THR A 38 -35.42 -16.87 21.16
N GLY A 39 -36.35 -16.11 21.75
CA GLY A 39 -36.27 -14.64 21.75
C GLY A 39 -35.00 -14.07 22.39
N ARG A 40 -34.57 -14.67 23.52
CA ARG A 40 -33.31 -14.29 24.18
C ARG A 40 -32.10 -14.60 23.30
N ILE A 41 -32.07 -15.77 22.65
CA ILE A 41 -30.97 -16.14 21.74
C ILE A 41 -30.88 -15.14 20.58
N GLU A 42 -31.99 -14.82 19.93
CA GLU A 42 -32.01 -13.88 18.79
C GLU A 42 -31.67 -12.46 19.20
N SER A 43 -32.11 -11.97 20.37
CA SER A 43 -31.71 -10.67 20.91
C SER A 43 -30.22 -10.64 21.17
N THR A 44 -29.67 -11.66 21.84
CA THR A 44 -28.23 -11.78 22.14
C THR A 44 -27.40 -11.78 20.86
N LYS A 45 -27.77 -12.54 19.82
CA LYS A 45 -27.07 -12.54 18.54
C LYS A 45 -27.06 -11.15 17.88
N LYS A 46 -28.20 -10.45 17.92
CA LYS A 46 -28.32 -9.09 17.37
C LYS A 46 -27.46 -8.09 18.14
N GLU A 47 -27.42 -8.18 19.44
CA GLU A 47 -26.57 -7.33 20.30
C GLU A 47 -25.08 -7.59 20.05
N MET A 48 -24.67 -8.85 19.94
CA MET A 48 -23.30 -9.22 19.58
C MET A 48 -22.92 -8.72 18.18
N GLU A 49 -23.85 -8.70 17.22
CA GLU A 49 -23.62 -8.08 15.90
C GLU A 49 -23.40 -6.57 16.03
N GLN A 50 -24.19 -5.88 16.83
CA GLN A 50 -24.03 -4.45 17.08
C GLN A 50 -22.69 -4.15 17.76
N LEU A 51 -22.29 -4.97 18.74
CA LEU A 51 -20.96 -4.85 19.36
C LEU A 51 -19.84 -5.07 18.37
N ALA A 52 -19.94 -6.08 17.51
CA ALA A 52 -18.98 -6.34 16.45
C ALA A 52 -18.85 -5.17 15.47
N GLN A 53 -19.98 -4.57 15.07
CA GLN A 53 -20.01 -3.38 14.22
C GLN A 53 -19.46 -2.15 14.94
N ALA A 54 -19.71 -1.98 16.22
CA ALA A 54 -19.13 -0.91 17.02
C ALA A 54 -17.60 -1.02 17.11
N ILE A 55 -17.07 -2.25 17.18
CA ILE A 55 -15.60 -2.49 17.20
C ILE A 55 -14.99 -2.31 15.82
N ALA A 56 -15.47 -3.03 14.82
CA ALA A 56 -14.84 -3.15 13.51
C ALA A 56 -15.54 -2.36 12.39
N GLY A 57 -16.65 -1.65 12.71
CA GLY A 57 -17.50 -0.93 11.79
C GLY A 57 -18.48 -1.82 11.01
N ASN A 58 -19.47 -1.18 10.40
CA ASN A 58 -20.45 -1.85 9.55
C ASN A 58 -19.94 -1.94 8.10
N PRO A 59 -19.68 -3.14 7.56
CA PRO A 59 -19.21 -3.32 6.19
C PRO A 59 -20.23 -2.94 5.11
N GLU A 60 -21.52 -2.86 5.46
CA GLU A 60 -22.59 -2.52 4.53
C GLU A 60 -22.75 -1.00 4.34
N LEU A 61 -22.14 -0.20 5.21
CA LEU A 61 -22.15 1.27 5.07
C LEU A 61 -21.12 1.71 4.03
N ILE A 62 -21.62 1.90 2.81
CA ILE A 62 -20.84 2.29 1.64
C ILE A 62 -21.27 3.68 1.16
N SER A 63 -20.32 4.58 0.91
CA SER A 63 -20.51 5.85 0.23
C SER A 63 -19.45 6.00 -0.87
N ASN A 64 -19.84 6.47 -2.04
CA ASN A 64 -18.94 6.62 -3.20
C ASN A 64 -18.11 5.36 -3.52
N ARG A 65 -18.73 4.18 -3.42
CA ARG A 65 -18.12 2.85 -3.64
C ARG A 65 -17.00 2.47 -2.65
N SER A 66 -16.86 3.22 -1.56
CA SER A 66 -15.90 2.92 -0.49
C SER A 66 -16.64 2.70 0.83
N ARG A 67 -16.13 1.80 1.65
CA ARG A 67 -16.60 1.61 3.02
C ARG A 67 -16.29 2.87 3.83
N VAL A 68 -17.26 3.34 4.62
CA VAL A 68 -17.14 4.58 5.38
C VAL A 68 -17.10 4.38 6.89
N ASP A 69 -17.50 3.20 7.36
CA ASP A 69 -17.53 2.88 8.79
C ASP A 69 -16.55 1.76 9.13
N PHE A 70 -15.62 2.07 10.03
CA PHE A 70 -14.60 1.17 10.55
C PHE A 70 -14.64 1.07 12.09
N GLY A 71 -15.67 1.63 12.71
CA GLY A 71 -15.90 1.59 14.14
C GLY A 71 -14.72 2.10 14.97
N TYR A 72 -14.59 1.55 16.18
CA TYR A 72 -13.50 1.89 17.09
C TYR A 72 -12.12 1.68 16.46
N VAL A 73 -11.91 0.58 15.73
CA VAL A 73 -10.60 0.26 15.14
C VAL A 73 -10.17 1.30 14.12
N GLY A 74 -11.11 1.79 13.30
CA GLY A 74 -10.80 2.82 12.30
C GLY A 74 -10.37 4.17 12.89
N ASP A 75 -10.88 4.50 14.06
CA ASP A 75 -10.58 5.75 14.74
C ASP A 75 -9.37 5.65 15.68
N VAL A 76 -9.13 4.49 16.26
CA VAL A 76 -8.08 4.29 17.28
C VAL A 76 -6.86 3.55 16.73
N GLY A 77 -7.04 2.68 15.73
CA GLY A 77 -5.97 1.87 15.14
C GLY A 77 -5.70 0.54 15.86
N SER A 78 -6.47 0.23 16.90
CA SER A 78 -6.40 -1.03 17.66
C SER A 78 -7.80 -1.48 18.07
N LEU A 79 -7.94 -2.74 18.52
CA LEU A 79 -9.18 -3.19 19.14
C LEU A 79 -9.31 -2.61 20.56
N PRO A 80 -10.55 -2.35 21.04
CA PRO A 80 -10.74 -1.96 22.42
C PRO A 80 -10.31 -3.11 23.36
N SER A 81 -9.65 -2.81 24.46
CA SER A 81 -9.25 -3.81 25.45
C SER A 81 -10.45 -4.37 26.22
N ILE A 82 -11.48 -3.55 26.42
CA ILE A 82 -12.75 -3.87 27.09
C ILE A 82 -13.90 -3.18 26.37
N LEU A 83 -15.10 -3.68 26.52
CA LEU A 83 -16.30 -3.11 25.87
C LEU A 83 -16.65 -1.69 26.34
N ASP A 84 -16.21 -1.29 27.53
CA ASP A 84 -16.44 0.05 28.05
C ASP A 84 -15.83 1.15 27.14
N ALA A 85 -14.74 0.86 26.45
CA ALA A 85 -14.11 1.78 25.51
C ALA A 85 -14.99 2.12 24.29
N LEU A 86 -16.06 1.36 24.05
CA LEU A 86 -17.03 1.65 23.00
C LEU A 86 -18.00 2.78 23.36
N VAL A 87 -18.18 3.03 24.66
CA VAL A 87 -19.12 4.04 25.18
C VAL A 87 -18.39 5.19 25.83
N ASN A 88 -17.32 4.89 26.56
CA ASN A 88 -16.53 5.85 27.32
C ASN A 88 -15.17 6.06 26.67
N GLN A 89 -14.82 7.30 26.41
CA GLN A 89 -13.49 7.63 25.87
C GLN A 89 -12.40 7.20 26.85
N PRO A 90 -11.44 6.35 26.44
CA PRO A 90 -10.29 6.04 27.28
C PRO A 90 -9.44 7.30 27.50
N PRO A 91 -8.87 7.49 28.71
CA PRO A 91 -8.05 8.65 29.00
C PRO A 91 -6.88 8.81 28.02
N GLY A 92 -6.72 10.01 27.46
CA GLY A 92 -5.65 10.34 26.53
C GLY A 92 -5.91 9.95 25.06
N TYR A 93 -7.05 9.35 24.73
CA TYR A 93 -7.37 8.94 23.37
C TYR A 93 -8.01 10.11 22.57
N THR A 94 -7.19 10.90 21.89
CA THR A 94 -7.65 12.06 21.11
C THR A 94 -8.28 11.67 19.77
N THR A 95 -7.96 10.48 19.25
CA THR A 95 -8.50 9.95 17.98
C THR A 95 -9.86 9.28 18.13
N TRP A 96 -10.28 8.98 19.37
CA TRP A 96 -11.57 8.35 19.66
C TRP A 96 -12.74 9.29 19.29
N LYS A 97 -13.69 8.79 18.49
CA LYS A 97 -14.85 9.56 18.00
C LYS A 97 -16.19 9.01 18.47
N GLY A 98 -16.17 8.05 19.42
CA GLY A 98 -17.39 7.48 19.96
C GLY A 98 -18.32 8.48 20.66
N PRO A 99 -19.40 8.04 21.29
CA PRO A 99 -19.70 6.62 21.56
C PRO A 99 -20.11 5.84 20.31
N TYR A 100 -19.58 4.61 20.18
CA TYR A 100 -19.89 3.70 19.07
C TYR A 100 -21.17 2.89 19.33
N ILE A 101 -21.65 2.86 20.57
CA ILE A 101 -22.90 2.27 21.00
C ILE A 101 -23.75 3.37 21.65
N ARG A 102 -24.98 3.48 21.22
CA ARG A 102 -25.94 4.44 21.79
C ARG A 102 -26.55 3.87 23.08
N ASN A 103 -26.19 4.45 24.21
CA ASN A 103 -26.74 4.11 25.52
C ASN A 103 -28.19 4.59 25.76
N SER A 104 -28.73 5.39 24.87
CA SER A 104 -30.00 6.09 25.07
C SER A 104 -31.25 5.20 25.02
N PHE A 105 -31.09 3.93 24.69
CA PHE A 105 -32.21 2.95 24.57
C PHE A 105 -32.11 1.77 25.55
N THR A 106 -31.16 1.79 26.47
CA THR A 106 -30.97 0.72 27.44
C THR A 106 -31.62 1.13 28.78
N GLN A 107 -32.22 0.17 29.49
CA GLN A 107 -32.83 0.40 30.80
C GLN A 107 -31.76 0.66 31.89
N ALA A 108 -30.55 0.10 31.69
CA ALA A 108 -29.40 0.36 32.54
C ALA A 108 -28.18 0.72 31.68
N SER A 109 -27.27 1.55 32.23
CA SER A 109 -26.09 2.06 31.52
C SER A 109 -25.10 0.98 31.08
N GLU A 110 -25.24 -0.25 31.57
CA GLU A 110 -24.34 -1.37 31.28
C GLU A 110 -25.01 -2.53 30.54
N ASP A 111 -26.26 -2.36 30.06
CA ASP A 111 -27.00 -3.42 29.35
C ASP A 111 -26.26 -3.91 28.10
N TYR A 112 -25.56 -3.03 27.40
CA TYR A 112 -24.77 -3.38 26.20
C TYR A 112 -23.65 -4.40 26.46
N LYS A 113 -23.30 -4.65 27.74
CA LYS A 113 -22.30 -5.64 28.14
C LYS A 113 -22.93 -6.99 28.53
N ARG A 114 -24.27 -7.12 28.52
CA ARG A 114 -24.98 -8.28 29.04
C ARG A 114 -25.84 -8.91 27.94
N ASP A 115 -25.92 -10.23 28.01
CA ASP A 115 -26.74 -11.02 27.11
C ASP A 115 -28.23 -11.08 27.56
N GLY A 116 -29.06 -11.72 26.80
CA GLY A 116 -30.50 -11.88 27.08
C GLY A 116 -30.82 -12.63 28.39
N TRP A 117 -29.86 -13.18 29.07
CA TRP A 117 -29.93 -13.78 30.41
C TRP A 117 -29.32 -12.93 31.51
N ASN A 118 -28.94 -11.69 31.18
CA ASN A 118 -28.26 -10.73 32.07
C ASN A 118 -26.85 -11.17 32.52
N VAL A 119 -26.17 -12.03 31.73
CA VAL A 119 -24.79 -12.45 31.95
C VAL A 119 -23.87 -11.57 31.14
N LEU A 120 -22.72 -11.18 31.71
CA LEU A 120 -21.74 -10.37 31.00
C LEU A 120 -21.13 -11.10 29.80
N TYR A 121 -21.00 -10.42 28.67
CA TYR A 121 -20.22 -10.93 27.54
C TYR A 121 -18.75 -11.11 27.92
N THR A 122 -18.16 -12.20 27.45
CA THR A 122 -16.72 -12.42 27.53
C THR A 122 -16.05 -11.80 26.32
N TYR A 123 -15.21 -10.79 26.56
CA TYR A 123 -14.42 -10.11 25.57
C TYR A 123 -13.09 -9.64 26.17
N SER A 124 -11.96 -9.87 25.50
CA SER A 124 -10.61 -9.60 26.00
C SER A 124 -9.70 -8.94 24.95
N GLY A 125 -10.25 -8.01 24.16
CA GLY A 125 -9.47 -7.29 23.14
C GLY A 125 -9.19 -8.09 21.86
N GLY A 126 -9.82 -9.28 21.71
CA GLY A 126 -9.69 -10.12 20.52
C GLY A 126 -10.78 -9.89 19.50
N VAL A 127 -10.88 -10.79 18.52
CA VAL A 127 -11.86 -10.72 17.41
C VAL A 127 -13.13 -11.52 17.67
N THR A 128 -13.35 -11.92 18.93
CA THR A 128 -14.45 -12.80 19.31
C THR A 128 -15.16 -12.27 20.55
N ILE A 129 -16.48 -12.28 20.54
CA ILE A 129 -17.38 -11.99 21.65
C ILE A 129 -18.11 -13.28 21.99
N ILE A 130 -18.25 -13.63 23.27
CA ILE A 130 -18.90 -14.87 23.73
C ILE A 130 -19.97 -14.53 24.76
N SER A 131 -21.16 -15.08 24.59
CA SER A 131 -22.23 -15.16 25.59
C SER A 131 -22.31 -16.56 26.16
N THR A 132 -22.49 -16.68 27.45
CA THR A 132 -22.58 -17.96 28.17
C THR A 132 -23.92 -18.17 28.88
N GLY A 133 -24.84 -17.20 28.77
CA GLY A 133 -26.13 -17.20 29.53
C GLY A 133 -27.11 -18.26 29.15
N SER A 134 -27.05 -18.79 27.91
CA SER A 134 -27.97 -19.85 27.42
C SER A 134 -27.59 -21.26 27.89
N GLY A 135 -26.56 -21.44 28.71
CA GLY A 135 -26.02 -22.76 29.06
C GLY A 135 -25.15 -23.39 27.96
N SER A 136 -25.12 -22.81 26.77
CA SER A 136 -24.20 -23.11 25.66
C SER A 136 -23.57 -21.81 25.17
N ASN A 137 -22.32 -21.85 24.67
CA ASN A 137 -21.68 -20.65 24.18
C ASN A 137 -22.31 -20.17 22.87
N ILE A 138 -22.76 -18.92 22.83
CA ILE A 138 -23.06 -18.19 21.61
C ILE A 138 -21.84 -17.35 21.29
N THR A 139 -21.22 -17.55 20.13
CA THR A 139 -19.98 -16.91 19.74
C THR A 139 -20.19 -16.06 18.50
N LYS A 140 -19.74 -14.80 18.54
CA LYS A 140 -19.63 -13.92 17.39
C LYS A 140 -18.15 -13.64 17.13
N GLN A 141 -17.67 -14.10 16.00
CA GLN A 141 -16.35 -13.75 15.46
C GLN A 141 -16.55 -12.73 14.33
N PHE A 142 -15.82 -11.61 14.35
CA PHE A 142 -15.98 -10.51 13.39
C PHE A 142 -14.72 -10.25 12.53
N ALA A 143 -13.62 -10.95 12.78
CA ALA A 143 -12.45 -11.07 11.92
C ALA A 143 -11.76 -12.42 12.16
N ASN A 144 -10.86 -12.86 11.28
CA ASN A 144 -10.13 -14.10 11.53
C ASN A 144 -9.06 -13.90 12.60
N THR A 145 -8.32 -12.77 12.51
CA THR A 145 -7.26 -12.39 13.44
C THR A 145 -7.29 -10.89 13.73
N VAL A 146 -6.66 -10.46 14.82
CA VAL A 146 -6.44 -9.05 15.15
C VAL A 146 -5.65 -8.36 14.01
N SER A 147 -4.68 -9.06 13.44
CA SER A 147 -3.83 -8.57 12.35
C SER A 147 -4.62 -8.20 11.09
N ASP A 148 -5.74 -8.89 10.80
CA ASP A 148 -6.59 -8.55 9.67
C ASP A 148 -7.15 -7.11 9.76
N LEU A 149 -7.33 -6.62 10.99
CA LEU A 149 -7.86 -5.28 11.25
C LEU A 149 -6.76 -4.23 11.49
N THR A 150 -5.56 -4.63 11.89
CA THR A 150 -4.53 -3.70 12.37
C THR A 150 -3.24 -3.69 11.54
N ASN A 151 -3.07 -4.63 10.60
CA ASN A 151 -1.82 -4.80 9.87
C ASN A 151 -2.08 -5.08 8.38
N ASN A 152 -2.42 -4.04 7.65
CA ASN A 152 -2.65 -4.10 6.20
C ASN A 152 -1.54 -3.35 5.46
N THR A 153 -1.55 -3.44 4.13
CA THR A 153 -0.51 -2.86 3.26
C THR A 153 -1.14 -1.86 2.28
N VAL A 154 -0.51 -0.71 2.13
CA VAL A 154 -0.77 0.24 1.05
C VAL A 154 0.47 0.30 0.17
N GLN A 155 0.31 0.10 -1.12
CA GLN A 155 1.40 0.14 -2.09
C GLN A 155 0.97 0.83 -3.37
N GLY A 156 1.91 1.20 -4.22
CA GLY A 156 1.61 1.81 -5.50
C GLY A 156 2.84 2.29 -6.21
N ILE A 157 2.60 3.10 -7.23
CA ILE A 157 3.64 3.74 -8.02
C ILE A 157 3.43 5.26 -7.94
N VAL A 158 4.50 6.01 -7.71
CA VAL A 158 4.50 7.47 -7.85
C VAL A 158 5.15 7.85 -9.16
N GLN A 159 4.48 8.74 -9.91
CA GLN A 159 4.89 9.23 -11.21
C GLN A 159 4.60 10.73 -11.32
N ASP A 160 5.24 11.40 -12.29
CA ASP A 160 4.89 12.76 -12.66
C ASP A 160 3.74 12.81 -13.69
N VAL A 161 3.38 14.01 -14.18
CA VAL A 161 2.30 14.20 -15.15
C VAL A 161 2.58 13.48 -16.49
N GLU A 162 3.83 13.24 -16.84
CA GLU A 162 4.25 12.54 -18.07
C GLU A 162 4.38 11.03 -17.85
N SER A 163 3.96 10.53 -16.67
CA SER A 163 4.06 9.11 -16.27
C SER A 163 5.51 8.64 -16.05
N ILE A 164 6.43 9.57 -15.81
CA ILE A 164 7.84 9.28 -15.55
C ILE A 164 8.01 9.01 -14.06
N PRO A 165 8.68 7.92 -13.65
CA PRO A 165 9.02 7.65 -12.24
C PRO A 165 10.19 8.53 -11.78
N PRO A 166 10.41 8.68 -10.46
CA PRO A 166 11.41 9.61 -9.92
C PRO A 166 12.87 9.27 -10.29
N GLY A 167 13.17 8.05 -10.70
CA GLY A 167 14.53 7.67 -11.10
C GLY A 167 15.55 7.93 -9.99
N ILE A 168 16.59 8.71 -10.30
CA ILE A 168 17.64 9.11 -9.36
C ILE A 168 17.15 10.06 -8.26
N TYR A 169 16.02 10.74 -8.47
CA TYR A 169 15.40 11.64 -7.50
C TYR A 169 14.53 10.91 -6.47
N ASN A 170 14.51 9.58 -6.50
CA ASN A 170 13.69 8.79 -5.58
C ASN A 170 13.97 9.10 -4.10
N GLY A 171 15.20 9.46 -3.73
CA GLY A 171 15.58 9.88 -2.39
C GLY A 171 14.98 11.24 -1.95
N ASP A 172 14.60 12.08 -2.92
CA ASP A 172 13.98 13.38 -2.68
C ASP A 172 12.46 13.33 -2.68
N VAL A 173 11.87 12.16 -2.98
CA VAL A 173 10.42 11.91 -2.91
C VAL A 173 10.09 11.19 -1.63
N GLU A 174 9.18 11.76 -0.86
CA GLU A 174 8.66 11.16 0.37
C GLU A 174 7.20 10.80 0.21
N ILE A 175 6.85 9.58 0.58
CA ILE A 175 5.47 9.09 0.61
C ILE A 175 5.12 8.79 2.06
N THR A 176 4.17 9.56 2.60
CA THR A 176 3.77 9.52 4.00
C THR A 176 2.30 9.12 4.11
N ILE A 177 2.01 8.11 4.93
CA ILE A 177 0.64 7.79 5.35
C ILE A 177 0.46 8.17 6.81
N THR A 178 -0.67 8.80 7.11
CA THR A 178 -1.04 9.20 8.47
C THR A 178 -2.24 8.40 8.93
N TYR A 179 -2.13 7.74 10.10
CA TYR A 179 -3.14 6.83 10.64
C TYR A 179 -3.12 6.82 12.18
N PRO A 180 -4.19 6.33 12.86
CA PRO A 180 -4.21 6.23 14.32
C PRO A 180 -3.29 5.10 14.81
N ASN A 181 -2.51 5.37 15.85
CA ASN A 181 -1.40 4.53 16.32
C ASN A 181 -1.78 3.38 17.29
N GLY A 182 -3.07 3.19 17.56
CA GLY A 182 -3.56 2.18 18.50
C GLY A 182 -3.59 2.62 19.97
N THR A 183 -3.03 3.78 20.30
CA THR A 183 -2.97 4.35 21.68
C THR A 183 -3.67 5.70 21.77
N GLY A 184 -4.54 6.02 20.84
CA GLY A 184 -5.38 7.22 20.87
C GLY A 184 -4.74 8.48 20.28
N ALA A 185 -3.63 8.37 19.56
CA ALA A 185 -3.00 9.49 18.85
C ALA A 185 -2.80 9.16 17.36
N MET A 186 -2.60 10.18 16.54
CA MET A 186 -2.18 9.99 15.13
C MET A 186 -0.67 9.74 15.06
N THR A 187 -0.27 8.94 14.08
CA THR A 187 1.13 8.69 13.73
C THR A 187 1.29 8.67 12.21
N SER A 188 2.53 8.65 11.73
CA SER A 188 2.83 8.59 10.31
C SER A 188 4.00 7.65 10.03
N ILE A 189 3.96 6.99 8.89
CA ILE A 189 5.09 6.27 8.30
C ILE A 189 5.45 6.97 6.99
N THR A 190 6.74 7.22 6.79
CA THR A 190 7.28 7.82 5.57
C THR A 190 8.27 6.86 4.93
N VAL A 191 8.18 6.68 3.61
CA VAL A 191 9.12 5.91 2.80
C VAL A 191 9.50 6.70 1.55
N ASN A 192 10.71 6.43 1.03
CA ASN A 192 11.08 6.86 -0.30
C ASN A 192 10.70 5.76 -1.29
N PRO A 193 10.19 6.09 -2.49
CA PRO A 193 9.92 5.11 -3.52
C PRO A 193 11.24 4.54 -4.09
N SER A 194 11.15 3.43 -4.80
CA SER A 194 12.27 2.96 -5.64
C SER A 194 12.47 3.89 -6.84
N ALA A 195 13.56 3.69 -7.58
CA ALA A 195 13.81 4.43 -8.83
C ALA A 195 12.67 4.27 -9.85
N ASN A 196 11.98 3.12 -9.85
CA ASN A 196 10.80 2.88 -10.69
C ASN A 196 9.49 3.43 -10.08
N GLY A 197 9.58 4.22 -9.02
CA GLY A 197 8.45 4.84 -8.35
C GLY A 197 7.66 3.93 -7.42
N ASN A 198 8.02 2.65 -7.27
CA ASN A 198 7.29 1.71 -6.41
C ASN A 198 7.49 2.06 -4.93
N TYR A 199 6.40 2.02 -4.15
CA TYR A 199 6.43 2.20 -2.71
C TYR A 199 5.52 1.18 -2.01
N ILE A 200 5.85 0.86 -0.75
CA ILE A 200 5.10 -0.07 0.11
C ILE A 200 5.09 0.49 1.53
N LEU A 201 3.91 0.57 2.12
CA LEU A 201 3.65 1.01 3.49
C LEU A 201 2.88 -0.11 4.19
N GLY A 202 3.48 -0.75 5.18
CA GLY A 202 2.91 -1.85 5.95
C GLY A 202 2.50 -1.44 7.36
N GLY A 203 1.74 -2.31 8.05
CA GLY A 203 1.31 -2.07 9.41
C GLY A 203 0.16 -1.07 9.54
N ILE A 204 -0.64 -0.89 8.49
CA ILE A 204 -1.70 0.10 8.46
C ILE A 204 -3.00 -0.53 8.97
N PRO A 205 -3.67 0.06 9.99
CA PRO A 205 -4.99 -0.39 10.45
C PRO A 205 -6.06 -0.11 9.39
N VAL A 206 -7.18 -0.82 9.49
CA VAL A 206 -8.36 -0.52 8.67
C VAL A 206 -8.84 0.90 8.93
N GLY A 207 -9.34 1.56 7.88
CA GLY A 207 -9.82 2.95 8.01
C GLY A 207 -9.63 3.76 6.74
N ASN A 208 -10.02 5.03 6.82
CA ASN A 208 -9.76 6.02 5.79
C ASN A 208 -8.56 6.86 6.23
N HIS A 209 -7.48 6.79 5.47
CA HIS A 209 -6.21 7.42 5.80
C HIS A 209 -5.79 8.44 4.75
N THR A 210 -5.01 9.44 5.18
CA THR A 210 -4.41 10.41 4.27
C THR A 210 -3.04 9.90 3.82
N LEU A 211 -2.85 9.85 2.51
CA LEU A 211 -1.59 9.52 1.84
C LEU A 211 -1.07 10.78 1.15
N MET A 212 0.17 11.15 1.43
CA MET A 212 0.80 12.34 0.89
C MET A 212 2.12 11.97 0.21
N ALA A 213 2.35 12.46 -0.99
CA ALA A 213 3.65 12.43 -1.63
C ALA A 213 4.21 13.85 -1.74
N VAL A 214 5.47 14.03 -1.40
CA VAL A 214 6.18 15.32 -1.49
C VAL A 214 7.46 15.12 -2.28
N TYR A 215 7.69 15.92 -3.29
CA TYR A 215 8.98 16.06 -3.93
C TYR A 215 9.73 17.25 -3.32
N ARG A 216 10.73 16.99 -2.51
CA ARG A 216 11.40 17.99 -1.67
C ARG A 216 12.12 19.09 -2.45
N THR A 217 12.60 18.78 -3.66
CA THR A 217 13.37 19.74 -4.48
C THR A 217 12.54 20.94 -4.88
N THR A 218 11.25 20.73 -5.22
CA THR A 218 10.32 21.79 -5.64
C THR A 218 9.23 22.07 -4.63
N ASN A 219 9.11 21.23 -3.58
CA ASN A 219 8.01 21.20 -2.61
C ASN A 219 6.64 20.90 -3.24
N ASP A 220 6.63 20.27 -4.43
CA ASP A 220 5.39 19.76 -5.00
C ASP A 220 4.78 18.71 -4.08
N THR A 221 3.51 18.88 -3.76
CA THR A 221 2.79 18.02 -2.83
C THR A 221 1.54 17.47 -3.49
N LEU A 222 1.34 16.16 -3.34
CA LEU A 222 0.16 15.44 -3.78
C LEU A 222 -0.50 14.78 -2.58
N ILE A 223 -1.79 15.03 -2.38
CA ILE A 223 -2.59 14.39 -1.33
C ILE A 223 -3.59 13.46 -1.96
N SER A 224 -3.66 12.23 -1.45
CA SER A 224 -4.63 11.20 -1.79
C SER A 224 -5.26 10.64 -0.52
N TYR A 225 -6.46 10.07 -0.66
CA TYR A 225 -7.14 9.36 0.43
C TYR A 225 -7.22 7.88 0.06
N VAL A 226 -6.91 7.03 1.03
CA VAL A 226 -6.92 5.59 0.85
C VAL A 226 -7.82 4.92 1.88
N THR A 227 -8.69 4.04 1.41
CA THR A 227 -9.55 3.20 2.25
C THR A 227 -8.88 1.84 2.42
N VAL A 228 -8.44 1.55 3.64
CA VAL A 228 -7.79 0.29 3.99
C VAL A 228 -8.84 -0.67 4.54
N LEU A 229 -9.00 -1.81 3.86
CA LEU A 229 -9.95 -2.87 4.22
C LEU A 229 -9.25 -3.98 5.03
N PRO A 230 -10.02 -4.79 5.78
CA PRO A 230 -9.45 -5.92 6.52
C PRO A 230 -8.71 -6.90 5.60
N LYS A 231 -7.56 -7.39 6.05
CA LYS A 231 -6.73 -8.41 5.35
C LYS A 231 -6.47 -8.03 3.89
N SER A 232 -6.09 -6.78 3.64
CA SER A 232 -5.96 -6.29 2.27
C SER A 232 -4.58 -5.68 1.96
N THR A 233 -4.25 -5.72 0.68
CA THR A 233 -3.20 -4.90 0.06
C THR A 233 -3.89 -3.92 -0.88
N ILE A 234 -3.83 -2.65 -0.56
CA ILE A 234 -4.46 -1.58 -1.32
C ILE A 234 -3.45 -0.99 -2.29
N ILE A 235 -3.85 -0.89 -3.56
CA ILE A 235 -3.05 -0.23 -4.59
C ILE A 235 -3.54 1.20 -4.74
N ASN A 236 -2.66 2.17 -4.51
CA ASN A 236 -2.92 3.60 -4.75
C ASN A 236 -1.76 4.17 -5.57
N ASN A 237 -1.98 4.45 -6.83
CA ASN A 237 -1.01 5.09 -7.69
C ASN A 237 -1.12 6.60 -7.58
N MET A 238 0.01 7.27 -7.36
CA MET A 238 0.10 8.71 -7.16
C MET A 238 0.74 9.37 -8.37
N ARG A 239 0.15 10.47 -8.85
CA ARG A 239 0.65 11.19 -10.02
C ARG A 239 0.69 12.68 -9.72
N PHE A 240 1.88 13.26 -9.71
CA PHE A 240 2.05 14.71 -9.60
C PHE A 240 1.44 15.44 -10.79
N GLY A 241 0.97 16.65 -10.57
CA GLY A 241 0.36 17.48 -11.61
C GLY A 241 1.36 18.21 -12.50
N SER A 242 2.65 18.16 -12.19
CA SER A 242 3.75 18.81 -12.90
C SER A 242 4.68 17.78 -13.51
N ALA A 243 5.36 18.11 -14.62
CA ALA A 243 6.49 17.34 -15.14
C ALA A 243 7.69 17.61 -14.23
N LEU A 244 8.04 16.65 -13.37
CA LEU A 244 9.08 16.81 -12.37
C LEU A 244 10.39 16.14 -12.77
N TRP A 245 10.29 15.04 -13.51
CA TRP A 245 11.41 14.16 -13.81
C TRP A 245 11.60 13.92 -15.31
N GLY A 246 10.81 14.61 -16.17
CA GLY A 246 10.86 14.48 -17.61
C GLY A 246 12.15 15.03 -18.24
N ALA A 247 12.38 14.71 -19.49
CA ALA A 247 13.59 14.95 -20.28
C ALA A 247 14.08 16.42 -20.33
N GLY A 248 13.28 17.40 -19.87
CA GLY A 248 13.68 18.80 -19.75
C GLY A 248 14.40 19.18 -18.47
N ASN A 249 14.30 18.37 -17.40
CA ASN A 249 14.97 18.57 -16.10
C ASN A 249 16.05 17.51 -15.83
N ALA A 250 16.35 16.67 -16.79
CA ALA A 250 17.43 15.69 -16.71
C ALA A 250 18.79 16.40 -16.74
N THR A 251 19.12 17.09 -15.65
CA THR A 251 20.49 17.47 -15.37
C THR A 251 21.32 16.27 -14.93
N SER A 252 20.86 15.06 -15.15
CA SER A 252 21.65 13.83 -15.02
C SER A 252 20.93 12.62 -15.60
N GLY A 253 21.31 12.25 -16.77
CA GLY A 253 21.56 10.90 -17.19
C GLY A 253 20.43 9.87 -17.20
N ASN A 254 19.16 10.23 -17.33
CA ASN A 254 18.09 9.22 -17.32
C ASN A 254 17.39 8.97 -18.66
N SER A 255 17.84 9.56 -19.72
CA SER A 255 17.37 9.20 -21.06
C SER A 255 17.99 7.89 -21.55
N LEU A 256 19.26 7.64 -21.26
CA LEU A 256 19.93 6.40 -21.58
C LEU A 256 20.43 5.72 -20.30
N GLN A 257 20.15 4.43 -20.17
CA GLN A 257 20.55 3.62 -19.02
C GLN A 257 21.71 2.70 -19.39
N TYR A 258 22.68 2.58 -18.51
CA TYR A 258 23.70 1.55 -18.63
C TYR A 258 23.08 0.18 -18.35
N VAL A 259 23.27 -0.78 -19.26
CA VAL A 259 22.88 -2.17 -19.03
C VAL A 259 23.89 -2.79 -18.06
N SER A 260 23.47 -3.00 -16.82
CA SER A 260 24.35 -3.49 -15.75
C SER A 260 25.06 -4.80 -16.15
N GLY A 261 26.39 -4.86 -15.91
CA GLY A 261 27.21 -6.01 -16.25
C GLY A 261 27.56 -6.15 -17.73
N SER A 262 27.15 -5.21 -18.59
CA SER A 262 27.46 -5.26 -20.03
C SER A 262 28.87 -4.77 -20.38
N ALA A 263 29.53 -4.03 -19.48
CA ALA A 263 30.87 -3.53 -19.69
C ALA A 263 31.87 -4.68 -19.82
N ARG A 264 32.65 -4.65 -20.89
CA ARG A 264 33.59 -5.71 -21.21
C ARG A 264 34.80 -5.18 -22.00
N ILE A 265 35.90 -5.84 -21.86
CA ILE A 265 37.07 -5.64 -22.69
C ILE A 265 36.93 -6.52 -23.93
N GLU A 266 36.79 -5.93 -25.13
CA GLU A 266 36.72 -6.68 -26.40
C GLU A 266 38.13 -7.03 -26.94
N SER A 267 39.11 -6.20 -26.63
CA SER A 267 40.53 -6.45 -26.90
C SER A 267 41.38 -5.69 -25.89
N ILE A 268 42.69 -5.93 -25.85
CA ILE A 268 43.61 -5.29 -24.93
C ILE A 268 43.44 -3.74 -24.92
N TYR A 269 43.02 -3.17 -26.06
CA TYR A 269 42.91 -1.73 -26.27
C TYR A 269 41.50 -1.28 -26.70
N SER A 270 40.45 -2.04 -26.41
CA SER A 270 39.08 -1.69 -26.77
C SER A 270 38.10 -2.15 -25.70
N ILE A 271 37.15 -1.30 -25.41
CA ILE A 271 36.06 -1.60 -24.46
C ILE A 271 34.72 -1.51 -25.18
N ALA A 272 33.75 -2.24 -24.65
CA ALA A 272 32.35 -2.13 -25.07
C ALA A 272 31.44 -2.13 -23.84
N PHE A 273 30.30 -1.48 -23.97
CA PHE A 273 29.21 -1.48 -23.01
C PHE A 273 27.88 -1.24 -23.75
N ASP A 274 26.80 -1.65 -23.13
CA ASP A 274 25.48 -1.53 -23.72
C ASP A 274 24.68 -0.43 -22.99
N ILE A 275 23.96 0.37 -23.76
CA ILE A 275 23.03 1.38 -23.28
C ILE A 275 21.64 1.05 -23.74
N PHE A 276 20.65 1.28 -22.88
CA PHE A 276 19.25 1.04 -23.14
C PHE A 276 18.48 2.37 -23.07
N ASN A 277 17.60 2.59 -24.03
CA ASN A 277 16.70 3.73 -24.01
C ASN A 277 15.35 3.32 -23.41
N ASN A 278 15.05 3.86 -22.23
CA ASN A 278 13.79 3.66 -21.50
C ASN A 278 13.08 5.00 -21.25
N THR A 279 13.16 5.92 -22.20
CA THR A 279 12.62 7.28 -22.02
C THR A 279 11.17 7.43 -22.44
N GLY A 280 10.61 6.47 -23.16
CA GLY A 280 9.32 6.60 -23.85
C GLY A 280 9.41 7.27 -25.22
N ASP A 281 10.58 7.85 -25.58
CA ASP A 281 10.82 8.56 -26.82
C ASP A 281 12.13 8.14 -27.50
N ASN A 282 12.26 8.44 -28.78
CA ASN A 282 13.51 8.23 -29.50
C ASN A 282 14.54 9.30 -29.11
N VAL A 283 15.72 8.89 -28.65
CA VAL A 283 16.80 9.77 -28.24
C VAL A 283 17.83 9.92 -29.35
N MET A 284 18.22 11.16 -29.64
CA MET A 284 19.23 11.47 -30.66
C MET A 284 20.54 11.90 -30.01
N ILE A 285 21.64 11.21 -30.29
CA ILE A 285 22.97 11.48 -29.76
C ILE A 285 23.88 11.98 -30.88
N SER A 286 24.56 13.11 -30.64
CA SER A 286 25.46 13.76 -31.59
C SER A 286 26.93 13.79 -31.13
N TRP A 287 27.18 13.55 -29.85
CA TRP A 287 28.53 13.43 -29.27
C TRP A 287 28.49 12.66 -27.96
N LEU A 288 29.65 12.16 -27.53
CA LEU A 288 29.88 11.69 -26.17
C LEU A 288 31.19 12.21 -25.61
N LYS A 289 31.28 12.22 -24.27
CA LYS A 289 32.50 12.56 -23.51
C LYS A 289 32.76 11.46 -22.50
N ALA A 290 33.88 10.72 -22.65
CA ALA A 290 34.29 9.68 -21.73
C ALA A 290 35.34 10.25 -20.76
N THR A 291 35.04 10.17 -19.46
CA THR A 291 35.99 10.57 -18.38
C THR A 291 36.43 9.33 -17.64
N TYR A 292 37.70 9.16 -17.44
CA TYR A 292 38.30 8.02 -16.74
C TYR A 292 39.65 8.42 -16.16
N ASP A 293 40.09 7.75 -15.10
CA ASP A 293 41.39 7.92 -14.51
C ASP A 293 42.26 6.68 -14.74
N ARG A 294 43.37 6.82 -15.43
CA ARG A 294 44.31 5.74 -15.72
C ARG A 294 45.72 6.26 -15.74
N ASN A 295 46.62 5.57 -15.08
CA ASN A 295 48.05 5.87 -15.09
C ASN A 295 48.85 4.70 -15.72
N PRO A 296 49.69 4.93 -16.76
CA PRO A 296 49.84 6.18 -17.53
C PRO A 296 48.54 6.53 -18.30
N THR A 297 48.33 7.82 -18.58
CA THR A 297 47.18 8.31 -19.34
C THR A 297 46.97 7.56 -20.64
N ALA A 298 45.74 7.29 -20.99
CA ALA A 298 45.36 6.63 -22.23
C ALA A 298 44.45 7.54 -23.08
N TYR A 299 44.51 7.30 -24.40
CA TYR A 299 43.73 8.04 -25.41
C TYR A 299 43.12 7.02 -26.38
N TYR A 300 41.88 7.23 -26.80
CA TYR A 300 41.22 6.40 -27.81
C TYR A 300 41.03 7.18 -29.12
N ASP A 301 40.99 6.47 -30.24
CA ASP A 301 40.84 7.12 -31.55
C ASP A 301 39.52 6.90 -32.25
N ARG A 302 38.72 5.95 -31.78
CA ARG A 302 37.50 5.56 -32.48
C ARG A 302 36.33 5.29 -31.52
N ILE A 303 35.15 5.75 -31.91
CA ILE A 303 33.89 5.41 -31.29
C ILE A 303 33.03 4.66 -32.31
N ARG A 304 32.43 3.54 -31.90
CA ARG A 304 31.43 2.84 -32.70
C ARG A 304 30.08 2.83 -31.96
N TRP A 305 29.03 3.03 -32.74
CA TRP A 305 27.65 2.91 -32.34
C TRP A 305 27.08 1.68 -33.01
N GLY A 306 26.85 0.59 -32.28
CA GLY A 306 26.64 -0.71 -32.88
C GLY A 306 27.82 -1.09 -33.77
N ASN A 307 27.54 -1.33 -35.06
CA ASN A 307 28.57 -1.67 -36.04
C ASN A 307 29.09 -0.46 -36.84
N ALA A 308 28.51 0.73 -36.67
CA ALA A 308 28.92 1.92 -37.39
C ALA A 308 30.03 2.70 -36.68
N SER A 309 31.05 3.15 -37.37
CA SER A 309 32.00 4.13 -36.84
C SER A 309 31.36 5.51 -36.86
N VAL A 310 31.29 6.19 -35.69
CA VAL A 310 30.61 7.49 -35.53
C VAL A 310 31.60 8.62 -35.25
N ALA A 311 32.74 8.31 -34.67
CA ALA A 311 33.82 9.26 -34.50
C ALA A 311 35.17 8.58 -34.68
N ASN A 312 36.11 9.25 -35.32
CA ASN A 312 37.45 8.74 -35.58
C ASN A 312 38.44 9.93 -35.60
N SER A 313 39.47 9.88 -34.73
CA SER A 313 40.50 10.88 -34.69
C SER A 313 41.80 10.26 -34.20
N SER A 314 42.74 10.07 -35.10
CA SER A 314 44.04 9.47 -34.78
C SER A 314 45.13 10.49 -34.36
N SER A 315 44.87 11.80 -34.61
CA SER A 315 45.81 12.86 -34.26
C SER A 315 45.08 14.23 -34.18
N PRO A 316 44.80 14.76 -32.99
CA PRO A 316 44.98 14.12 -31.69
C PRO A 316 43.87 13.08 -31.43
N ARG A 317 44.20 12.03 -30.66
CA ARG A 317 43.21 11.08 -30.10
C ARG A 317 42.40 11.74 -29.00
N TYR A 318 41.23 11.14 -28.69
CA TYR A 318 40.36 11.59 -27.62
C TYR A 318 40.95 11.18 -26.26
N GLY A 319 41.29 12.14 -25.42
CA GLY A 319 41.68 11.92 -24.03
C GLY A 319 40.51 11.84 -23.07
N SER A 320 40.77 11.47 -21.81
CA SER A 320 39.77 11.52 -20.72
C SER A 320 39.17 12.93 -20.61
N GLY A 321 37.85 13.03 -20.59
CA GLY A 321 37.12 14.29 -20.53
C GLY A 321 37.04 15.07 -21.85
N THR A 322 37.57 14.52 -22.98
CA THR A 322 37.46 15.16 -24.29
C THR A 322 36.13 14.78 -24.95
N GLN A 323 35.41 15.80 -25.46
CA GLN A 323 34.19 15.58 -26.25
C GLN A 323 34.54 15.04 -27.64
N ALA A 324 33.91 13.94 -28.01
CA ALA A 324 34.02 13.32 -29.34
C ALA A 324 32.74 13.54 -30.12
N ASN A 325 32.77 14.44 -31.11
CA ASN A 325 31.60 14.69 -31.96
C ASN A 325 31.42 13.59 -33.00
N PHE A 326 30.21 13.18 -33.22
CA PHE A 326 29.85 12.18 -34.21
C PHE A 326 29.80 12.78 -35.61
N SER A 327 30.22 12.01 -36.60
CA SER A 327 30.14 12.42 -38.02
C SER A 327 28.68 12.58 -38.47
N SER A 328 27.75 11.89 -37.85
CA SER A 328 26.30 12.08 -37.97
C SER A 328 25.64 11.64 -36.69
N SER A 329 24.61 12.34 -36.24
CA SER A 329 23.82 11.96 -35.06
C SER A 329 23.25 10.55 -35.20
N ARG A 330 23.06 9.87 -34.06
CA ARG A 330 22.54 8.52 -33.97
C ARG A 330 21.29 8.51 -33.11
N THR A 331 20.27 7.85 -33.59
CA THR A 331 19.02 7.64 -32.83
C THR A 331 19.05 6.28 -32.16
N ILE A 332 18.65 6.23 -30.90
CA ILE A 332 18.29 5.01 -30.22
C ILE A 332 16.78 5.07 -29.97
N ASN A 333 16.05 4.12 -30.55
CA ASN A 333 14.61 4.07 -30.39
C ASN A 333 14.24 3.69 -28.97
N ASP A 334 13.08 4.14 -28.50
CA ASP A 334 12.57 3.73 -27.21
C ASP A 334 12.48 2.20 -27.10
N GLY A 335 12.78 1.66 -25.92
CA GLY A 335 12.82 0.22 -25.67
C GLY A 335 13.99 -0.52 -26.33
N SER A 336 14.91 0.18 -27.00
CA SER A 336 16.03 -0.43 -27.71
C SER A 336 17.34 -0.37 -26.94
N THR A 337 18.21 -1.35 -27.18
CA THR A 337 19.59 -1.40 -26.66
C THR A 337 20.58 -1.20 -27.80
N VAL A 338 21.65 -0.48 -27.53
CA VAL A 338 22.76 -0.34 -28.48
C VAL A 338 24.10 -0.52 -27.77
N THR A 339 25.04 -1.18 -28.43
CA THR A 339 26.42 -1.34 -27.95
C THR A 339 27.26 -0.16 -28.39
N ILE A 340 27.92 0.49 -27.44
CA ILE A 340 28.94 1.52 -27.67
C ILE A 340 30.32 0.90 -27.51
N ARG A 341 31.24 1.23 -28.39
CA ARG A 341 32.64 0.79 -28.32
C ARG A 341 33.57 1.98 -28.35
N LEU A 342 34.53 2.03 -27.40
CA LEU A 342 35.67 2.92 -27.45
C LEU A 342 36.88 2.09 -27.80
N GLN A 343 37.55 2.42 -28.90
CA GLN A 343 38.57 1.56 -29.53
C GLN A 343 39.92 2.23 -29.67
N ASN A 344 40.94 1.38 -29.76
CA ASN A 344 42.33 1.74 -30.02
C ASN A 344 42.93 2.62 -28.90
N PHE A 345 42.72 2.23 -27.64
CA PHE A 345 43.37 2.90 -26.54
C PHE A 345 44.88 2.80 -26.63
N ASN A 346 45.53 3.95 -26.52
CA ASN A 346 46.96 4.13 -26.69
C ASN A 346 47.54 5.09 -25.66
N THR A 347 48.81 4.96 -25.30
CA THR A 347 49.52 5.82 -24.34
C THR A 347 49.94 7.17 -24.91
N SER A 348 49.85 7.40 -26.22
CA SER A 348 50.20 8.64 -26.90
C SER A 348 48.95 9.34 -27.47
N PRO A 349 48.79 10.66 -27.28
CA PRO A 349 47.75 11.46 -27.90
C PRO A 349 47.89 11.58 -29.42
N THR A 350 49.11 11.42 -29.93
CA THR A 350 49.45 11.59 -31.36
C THR A 350 50.53 10.56 -31.75
N GLY A 351 50.51 10.09 -32.98
CA GLY A 351 51.57 9.24 -33.51
C GLY A 351 51.70 7.86 -32.85
N ALA A 352 52.91 7.34 -32.85
CA ALA A 352 53.20 6.02 -32.30
C ALA A 352 53.24 6.04 -30.77
N GLY A 353 52.50 5.12 -30.17
CA GLY A 353 52.46 4.82 -28.73
C GLY A 353 52.16 3.34 -28.53
N THR A 354 52.12 2.86 -27.30
CA THR A 354 51.80 1.48 -26.98
C THR A 354 50.31 1.33 -26.71
N SER A 355 49.76 0.19 -27.04
CA SER A 355 48.38 -0.16 -26.68
C SER A 355 48.14 -0.10 -25.18
N ALA A 356 47.04 0.47 -24.76
CA ALA A 356 46.70 0.69 -23.35
C ALA A 356 45.55 -0.19 -22.91
N SER A 357 45.78 -1.12 -21.96
CA SER A 357 44.71 -1.88 -21.34
C SER A 357 43.87 -0.99 -20.43
N MET A 358 42.54 -1.19 -20.45
CA MET A 358 41.56 -0.48 -19.63
C MET A 358 40.99 -1.38 -18.53
N ALA A 359 41.60 -2.52 -18.27
CA ALA A 359 41.14 -3.41 -17.18
C ALA A 359 41.24 -2.72 -15.81
N GLY A 360 40.18 -2.83 -15.02
CA GLY A 360 40.06 -2.19 -13.70
C GLY A 360 39.83 -0.68 -13.71
N VAL A 361 39.58 -0.08 -14.89
CA VAL A 361 39.32 1.34 -15.03
C VAL A 361 37.82 1.61 -14.96
N SER A 362 37.44 2.60 -14.16
CA SER A 362 36.07 3.11 -14.11
C SER A 362 35.88 4.27 -15.09
N PHE A 363 34.75 4.31 -15.74
CA PHE A 363 34.39 5.34 -16.71
C PHE A 363 33.10 6.05 -16.30
N THR A 364 33.06 7.34 -16.57
CA THR A 364 31.85 8.15 -16.61
C THR A 364 31.65 8.65 -18.04
N ILE A 365 30.53 8.32 -18.66
CA ILE A 365 30.22 8.69 -20.04
C ILE A 365 29.04 9.66 -20.04
N LEU A 366 29.28 10.88 -20.56
CA LEU A 366 28.27 11.90 -20.77
C LEU A 366 27.91 11.94 -22.25
N PHE A 367 26.63 11.90 -22.56
CA PHE A 367 26.09 12.00 -23.93
C PHE A 367 25.50 13.39 -24.21
N SER A 368 25.25 13.69 -25.49
CA SER A 368 24.76 15.01 -25.93
C SER A 368 23.33 15.34 -25.48
N ASP A 369 22.57 14.35 -25.06
CA ASP A 369 21.23 14.47 -24.44
C ASP A 369 21.31 14.71 -22.92
N SER A 370 22.52 14.92 -22.38
CA SER A 370 22.83 15.03 -20.95
C SER A 370 22.77 13.71 -20.15
N SER A 371 22.54 12.57 -20.80
CA SER A 371 22.63 11.25 -20.15
C SER A 371 24.05 11.03 -19.60
N LEU A 372 24.13 10.61 -18.34
CA LEU A 372 25.38 10.28 -17.66
C LEU A 372 25.34 8.84 -17.16
N ILE A 373 26.25 8.00 -17.63
CA ILE A 373 26.38 6.63 -17.16
C ILE A 373 27.73 6.40 -16.50
N SER A 374 27.79 5.50 -15.53
CA SER A 374 29.02 5.05 -14.89
C SER A 374 29.17 3.55 -15.05
N LEU A 375 30.38 3.10 -15.38
CA LEU A 375 30.69 1.68 -15.54
C LEU A 375 32.12 1.38 -15.06
N SER A 376 32.37 0.13 -14.70
CA SER A 376 33.71 -0.37 -14.33
C SER A 376 34.00 -1.64 -15.10
N LEU A 377 35.27 -1.84 -15.48
CA LEU A 377 35.77 -2.97 -16.28
C LEU A 377 36.51 -3.98 -15.42
#